data_88f71f25cf09fd2dd4037feea1294f2c
#
_entry.id   88f71f25cf09fd2dd4037feea1294f2c
#
_cell.length_a   1.000
_cell.length_b   1.000
_cell.length_c   1.000
_cell.angle_alpha   90.00
_cell.angle_beta   90.00
_cell.angle_gamma   90.00
#
_symmetry.space_group_name_H-M   'P 1'
#
loop_
_entity.id
_entity.type
_entity.pdbx_description
1 polymer ?
#
loop_
_entity_poly.entity_id
_entity_poly.type
_entity_poly.pdbx_seq_one_letter_code
_entity_poly.pdbx_strand_id
1 'polypeptide(L)'
;VEDQIIVNPVESNNFYHALNYMERNDITKMRCVSMPGPDLPLLGVSEGPINNTNFGRISNNNEYRNSLQAAIWNKDRFIELLKSKEGDFSGWVLETDEDLRKYSKKWNYVACRQGKGGTFLTREEDQTDSPLIQYVELVRWGLFDRLYIDYFKKMLAKDNIDITTPEYEQFGGNLSKEELPE
;
A
#
# COMPACT_ATOMS: atom_id res chain seq x y z
N VAL A 1 2.30 -4.26 -8.47
CA VAL A 1 1.48 -4.48 -7.28
C VAL A 1 0.38 -5.47 -7.66
N GLU A 2 0.79 -6.51 -8.38
CA GLU A 2 -0.08 -7.54 -8.97
C GLU A 2 -0.59 -8.52 -7.91
N ASP A 3 0.01 -8.48 -6.76
CA ASP A 3 -0.14 -9.35 -5.60
C ASP A 3 -1.14 -8.83 -4.56
N GLN A 4 -1.67 -7.61 -4.75
CA GLN A 4 -2.57 -6.96 -3.79
C GLN A 4 -4.00 -6.88 -4.34
N ILE A 5 -4.98 -7.22 -3.51
CA ILE A 5 -6.40 -7.15 -3.84
C ILE A 5 -7.10 -6.20 -2.91
N ILE A 6 -7.88 -5.28 -3.48
CA ILE A 6 -8.76 -4.39 -2.71
C ILE A 6 -9.96 -5.20 -2.23
N VAL A 7 -10.17 -5.23 -0.92
CA VAL A 7 -11.19 -6.08 -0.29
C VAL A 7 -12.45 -5.33 0.14
N ASN A 8 -12.41 -4.01 0.21
CA ASN A 8 -13.55 -3.17 0.56
C ASN A 8 -13.83 -2.12 -0.52
N PRO A 9 -15.08 -1.63 -0.63
CA PRO A 9 -15.40 -0.51 -1.50
C PRO A 9 -14.50 0.69 -1.23
N VAL A 10 -14.10 1.36 -2.31
CA VAL A 10 -13.27 2.56 -2.24
C VAL A 10 -14.16 3.77 -1.95
N GLU A 11 -13.86 4.48 -0.87
CA GLU A 11 -14.60 5.68 -0.47
C GLU A 11 -14.11 6.91 -1.25
N SER A 12 -14.80 7.24 -2.33
CA SER A 12 -14.41 8.33 -3.24
C SER A 12 -14.19 9.67 -2.54
N ASN A 13 -15.02 10.01 -1.54
CA ASN A 13 -14.85 11.25 -0.78
C ASN A 13 -13.50 11.31 -0.05
N ASN A 14 -13.02 10.19 0.47
CA ASN A 14 -11.73 10.13 1.14
C ASN A 14 -10.58 10.39 0.17
N PHE A 15 -10.71 9.95 -1.08
CA PHE A 15 -9.75 10.29 -2.13
C PHE A 15 -9.73 11.78 -2.47
N TYR A 16 -10.90 12.44 -2.52
CA TYR A 16 -10.95 13.89 -2.71
C TYR A 16 -10.26 14.64 -1.57
N HIS A 17 -10.45 14.23 -0.32
CA HIS A 17 -9.70 14.79 0.81
C HIS A 17 -8.20 14.55 0.67
N ALA A 18 -7.79 13.37 0.23
CA ALA A 18 -6.38 13.06 0.00
C ALA A 18 -5.75 13.95 -1.09
N LEU A 19 -6.45 14.12 -2.22
CA LEU A 19 -5.98 14.99 -3.31
C LEU A 19 -5.87 16.45 -2.86
N ASN A 20 -6.88 16.98 -2.18
CA ASN A 20 -6.86 18.34 -1.63
C ASN A 20 -5.70 18.52 -0.64
N TYR A 21 -5.49 17.55 0.25
CA TYR A 21 -4.38 17.59 1.18
C TYR A 21 -3.03 17.59 0.46
N MET A 22 -2.87 16.73 -0.54
CA MET A 22 -1.64 16.64 -1.34
C MET A 22 -1.33 17.95 -2.04
N GLU A 23 -2.32 18.57 -2.68
CA GLU A 23 -2.17 19.85 -3.38
C GLU A 23 -1.80 20.98 -2.42
N ARG A 24 -2.54 21.16 -1.32
CA ARG A 24 -2.31 22.24 -0.34
C ARG A 24 -0.97 22.16 0.39
N ASN A 25 -0.44 20.96 0.56
CA ASN A 25 0.77 20.74 1.36
C ASN A 25 1.98 20.30 0.51
N ASP A 26 1.88 20.44 -0.80
CA ASP A 26 2.94 20.08 -1.75
C ASP A 26 3.44 18.63 -1.56
N ILE A 27 2.49 17.69 -1.42
CA ILE A 27 2.80 16.27 -1.23
C ILE A 27 2.96 15.60 -2.60
N THR A 28 4.10 14.99 -2.82
CA THR A 28 4.41 14.29 -4.07
C THR A 28 3.80 12.89 -4.11
N LYS A 29 3.77 12.22 -2.96
CA LYS A 29 3.26 10.85 -2.83
C LYS A 29 2.48 10.69 -1.55
N MET A 30 1.31 10.07 -1.64
CA MET A 30 0.56 9.59 -0.50
C MET A 30 0.37 8.09 -0.62
N ARG A 31 1.07 7.33 0.21
CA ARG A 31 0.95 5.88 0.25
C ARG A 31 -0.27 5.49 1.07
N CYS A 32 -1.13 4.66 0.47
CA CYS A 32 -2.38 4.19 1.08
C CYS A 32 -2.16 3.05 2.07
N VAL A 33 -0.92 2.64 2.28
CA VAL A 33 -0.53 1.49 3.09
C VAL A 33 0.53 1.86 4.11
N SER A 34 0.61 1.09 5.19
CA SER A 34 1.44 1.40 6.35
C SER A 34 2.86 0.84 6.33
N MET A 35 3.19 -0.03 5.38
CA MET A 35 4.52 -0.68 5.33
C MET A 35 5.41 -0.09 4.24
N PRO A 36 6.59 0.42 4.57
CA PRO A 36 7.04 0.87 5.88
C PRO A 36 6.26 2.09 6.37
N GLY A 37 6.02 2.14 7.67
CA GLY A 37 5.21 3.20 8.29
C GLY A 37 5.83 4.59 8.19
N PRO A 38 5.01 5.63 8.37
CA PRO A 38 5.50 6.98 8.53
C PRO A 38 6.16 7.16 9.89
N ASP A 39 7.22 7.93 9.94
CA ASP A 39 8.04 8.19 11.12
C ASP A 39 7.97 9.65 11.62
N LEU A 40 7.30 10.50 10.88
CA LEU A 40 7.14 11.93 11.22
C LEU A 40 5.66 12.33 11.22
N PRO A 41 5.28 13.41 11.93
CA PRO A 41 3.92 13.97 11.87
C PRO A 41 3.62 14.56 10.49
N LEU A 42 2.33 14.68 10.17
CA LEU A 42 1.87 15.37 8.96
C LEU A 42 2.31 16.83 8.95
N LEU A 43 2.38 17.42 7.75
CA LEU A 43 2.53 18.85 7.53
C LEU A 43 1.15 19.53 7.45
N GLY A 44 1.10 20.79 7.85
CA GLY A 44 -0.07 21.62 7.64
C GLY A 44 -1.32 21.18 8.41
N VAL A 45 -2.47 21.55 7.87
CA VAL A 45 -3.78 21.30 8.47
C VAL A 45 -4.37 20.00 7.96
N SER A 46 -4.94 19.21 8.85
CA SER A 46 -5.66 17.97 8.52
C SER A 46 -6.81 18.23 7.54
N GLU A 47 -7.09 17.26 6.68
CA GLU A 47 -8.18 17.31 5.70
C GLU A 47 -9.02 16.04 5.81
N GLY A 48 -10.17 16.11 6.49
CA GLY A 48 -11.03 14.96 6.72
C GLY A 48 -10.31 13.79 7.37
N PRO A 49 -10.29 12.61 6.72
CA PRO A 49 -9.60 11.43 7.25
C PRO A 49 -8.07 11.55 7.20
N ILE A 50 -7.53 12.55 6.49
CA ILE A 50 -6.10 12.77 6.39
C ILE A 50 -5.65 13.61 7.59
N ASN A 51 -5.28 12.94 8.65
CA ASN A 51 -4.90 13.54 9.94
C ASN A 51 -3.75 12.75 10.59
N ASN A 52 -3.19 13.27 11.67
CA ASN A 52 -2.04 12.67 12.35
C ASN A 52 -2.33 11.30 13.00
N THR A 53 -3.59 10.93 13.19
CA THR A 53 -3.96 9.60 13.67
C THR A 53 -3.78 8.57 12.57
N ASN A 54 -4.23 8.91 11.36
CA ASN A 54 -4.29 7.96 10.24
C ASN A 54 -3.07 8.03 9.32
N PHE A 55 -2.38 9.18 9.26
CA PHE A 55 -1.27 9.42 8.35
C PHE A 55 -0.09 10.10 9.04
N GLY A 56 1.07 10.01 8.39
CA GLY A 56 2.27 10.73 8.77
C GLY A 56 3.21 10.87 7.59
N ARG A 57 4.27 11.67 7.75
CA ARG A 57 5.29 11.82 6.71
C ARG A 57 6.30 10.69 6.77
N ILE A 58 6.83 10.34 5.61
CA ILE A 58 7.95 9.44 5.44
C ILE A 58 9.23 10.27 5.46
N SER A 59 10.15 9.96 6.36
CA SER A 59 11.43 10.67 6.45
C SER A 59 12.29 10.44 5.22
N ASN A 60 13.27 11.31 5.04
CA ASN A 60 14.24 11.21 3.95
C ASN A 60 15.20 10.01 4.08
N ASN A 61 15.27 9.41 5.25
CA ASN A 61 16.14 8.27 5.52
C ASN A 61 15.42 6.91 5.43
N ASN A 62 14.11 6.92 5.18
CA ASN A 62 13.36 5.68 5.02
C ASN A 62 13.81 4.95 3.74
N GLU A 63 14.22 3.69 3.89
CA GLU A 63 14.79 2.90 2.80
C GLU A 63 13.81 2.65 1.67
N TYR A 64 12.54 2.46 1.99
CA TYR A 64 11.47 2.14 1.03
C TYR A 64 10.60 3.35 0.67
N ARG A 65 11.15 4.59 0.81
CA ARG A 65 10.35 5.79 0.55
C ARG A 65 9.75 5.85 -0.85
N ASN A 66 10.43 5.27 -1.85
CA ASN A 66 10.00 5.24 -3.25
C ASN A 66 9.17 4.00 -3.61
N SER A 67 8.81 3.14 -2.65
CA SER A 67 8.01 1.94 -2.90
C SER A 67 6.77 2.22 -3.74
N LEU A 68 6.48 1.33 -4.69
CA LEU A 68 5.32 1.39 -5.57
C LEU A 68 4.05 0.79 -4.98
N GLN A 69 4.08 0.37 -3.72
CA GLN A 69 2.85 -0.07 -3.05
C GLN A 69 1.74 0.96 -3.23
N ALA A 70 0.49 0.50 -3.16
CA ALA A 70 -0.68 1.32 -3.45
C ALA A 70 -0.55 2.75 -2.95
N ALA A 71 -0.44 3.71 -3.86
CA ALA A 71 -0.19 5.11 -3.57
C ALA A 71 -0.78 6.04 -4.62
N ILE A 72 -1.13 7.24 -4.19
CA ILE A 72 -1.43 8.37 -5.06
C ILE A 72 -0.11 9.12 -5.32
N TRP A 73 0.19 9.41 -6.56
CA TRP A 73 1.38 10.14 -6.96
C TRP A 73 1.03 11.42 -7.71
N ASN A 74 1.79 12.48 -7.44
CA ASN A 74 1.87 13.59 -8.38
C ASN A 74 2.53 13.08 -9.67
N LYS A 75 1.78 13.07 -10.75
CA LYS A 75 2.20 12.48 -12.03
C LYS A 75 3.51 13.06 -12.55
N ASP A 76 3.64 14.38 -12.52
CA ASP A 76 4.80 15.04 -13.15
C ASP A 76 6.07 14.74 -12.34
N ARG A 77 5.98 14.76 -11.02
CA ARG A 77 7.11 14.41 -10.14
C ARG A 77 7.46 12.93 -10.21
N PHE A 78 6.47 12.06 -10.39
CA PHE A 78 6.75 10.65 -10.61
C PHE A 78 7.49 10.42 -11.93
N ILE A 79 7.07 11.08 -13.02
CA ILE A 79 7.77 11.05 -14.30
C ILE A 79 9.19 11.62 -14.15
N GLU A 80 9.36 12.71 -13.41
CA GLU A 80 10.67 13.30 -13.12
C GLU A 80 11.58 12.32 -12.37
N LEU A 81 11.04 11.60 -11.37
CA LEU A 81 11.78 10.56 -10.65
C LEU A 81 12.24 9.46 -11.61
N LEU A 82 11.35 8.95 -12.46
CA LEU A 82 11.69 7.91 -13.44
C LEU A 82 12.75 8.36 -14.42
N LYS A 83 12.71 9.63 -14.88
CA LYS A 83 13.69 10.19 -15.78
C LYS A 83 15.03 10.54 -15.13
N SER A 84 15.10 10.55 -13.80
CA SER A 84 16.35 10.90 -13.08
C SER A 84 17.41 9.81 -13.14
N LYS A 85 17.07 8.64 -13.66
CA LYS A 85 17.96 7.50 -13.82
C LYS A 85 17.77 6.88 -15.20
N GLU A 86 18.88 6.53 -15.86
CA GLU A 86 18.89 5.77 -17.10
C GLU A 86 18.89 4.26 -16.82
N GLY A 87 18.28 3.48 -17.69
CA GLY A 87 18.27 2.01 -17.63
C GLY A 87 16.90 1.40 -17.34
N ASP A 88 16.89 0.11 -17.12
CA ASP A 88 15.67 -0.65 -16.83
C ASP A 88 15.15 -0.38 -15.42
N PHE A 89 13.88 -0.04 -15.33
CA PHE A 89 13.20 0.16 -14.07
C PHE A 89 12.37 -1.07 -13.72
N SER A 90 12.63 -1.62 -12.54
CA SER A 90 11.71 -2.51 -11.85
C SER A 90 11.19 -1.84 -10.58
N GLY A 91 10.09 -2.36 -10.03
CA GLY A 91 9.60 -1.89 -8.73
C GLY A 91 10.67 -2.01 -7.64
N TRP A 92 11.46 -3.06 -7.68
CA TRP A 92 12.59 -3.28 -6.77
C TRP A 92 13.67 -2.20 -6.89
N VAL A 93 14.04 -1.80 -8.11
CA VAL A 93 14.99 -0.72 -8.33
C VAL A 93 14.49 0.60 -7.74
N LEU A 94 13.21 0.95 -7.97
CA LEU A 94 12.62 2.15 -7.39
C LEU A 94 12.67 2.15 -5.86
N GLU A 95 12.47 1.00 -5.24
CA GLU A 95 12.46 0.87 -3.79
C GLU A 95 13.87 0.95 -3.19
N THR A 96 14.85 0.28 -3.78
CA THR A 96 16.16 0.02 -3.17
C THR A 96 17.28 0.93 -3.67
N ASP A 97 17.10 1.58 -4.83
CA ASP A 97 18.14 2.40 -5.43
C ASP A 97 18.44 3.65 -4.58
N GLU A 98 19.70 3.78 -4.18
CA GLU A 98 20.14 4.87 -3.31
C GLU A 98 20.11 6.24 -4.00
N ASP A 99 20.40 6.29 -5.30
CA ASP A 99 20.43 7.56 -6.04
C ASP A 99 19.02 8.09 -6.27
N LEU A 100 18.06 7.21 -6.60
CA LEU A 100 16.65 7.57 -6.66
C LEU A 100 16.11 8.02 -5.29
N ARG A 101 16.54 7.36 -4.22
CA ARG A 101 16.21 7.77 -2.86
C ARG A 101 16.80 9.13 -2.52
N LYS A 102 18.05 9.40 -2.87
CA LYS A 102 18.68 10.72 -2.70
C LYS A 102 17.95 11.78 -3.52
N TYR A 103 17.62 11.47 -4.77
CA TYR A 103 16.92 12.38 -5.66
C TYR A 103 15.56 12.80 -5.11
N SER A 104 14.81 11.85 -4.55
CA SER A 104 13.47 12.09 -4.02
C SER A 104 13.44 12.85 -2.68
N LYS A 105 14.59 13.07 -2.02
CA LYS A 105 14.66 13.80 -0.72
C LYS A 105 14.12 15.22 -0.76
N LYS A 106 14.09 15.84 -1.93
CA LYS A 106 13.53 17.18 -2.15
C LYS A 106 11.99 17.24 -2.06
N TRP A 107 11.31 16.08 -1.99
CA TRP A 107 9.85 15.97 -2.02
C TRP A 107 9.26 15.48 -0.70
N ASN A 108 8.04 15.90 -0.43
CA ASN A 108 7.28 15.42 0.73
C ASN A 108 6.49 14.17 0.38
N TYR A 109 6.69 13.13 1.16
CA TYR A 109 5.97 11.86 1.05
C TYR A 109 5.20 11.59 2.34
N VAL A 110 3.98 11.09 2.19
CA VAL A 110 3.07 10.72 3.25
C VAL A 110 2.72 9.24 3.14
N ALA A 111 2.46 8.59 4.25
CA ALA A 111 1.94 7.22 4.29
C ALA A 111 0.86 7.09 5.36
N CYS A 112 -0.02 6.13 5.16
CA CYS A 112 -0.94 5.68 6.19
C CYS A 112 -0.17 5.13 7.39
N ARG A 113 -0.67 5.35 8.61
CA ARG A 113 -0.16 4.71 9.82
C ARG A 113 -0.72 3.31 9.92
N GLN A 114 0.02 2.42 10.59
CA GLN A 114 -0.49 1.11 10.93
C GLN A 114 -1.67 1.27 11.90
N GLY A 115 -2.81 0.75 11.52
CA GLY A 115 -4.00 0.74 12.36
C GLY A 115 -4.06 -0.49 13.27
N LYS A 116 -5.00 -0.45 14.21
CA LYS A 116 -5.27 -1.56 15.14
C LYS A 116 -6.51 -2.38 14.78
N GLY A 117 -7.06 -2.22 13.61
CA GLY A 117 -8.35 -2.81 13.24
C GLY A 117 -8.39 -3.27 11.81
N GLY A 118 -7.56 -4.22 11.43
CA GLY A 118 -7.73 -4.89 10.15
C GLY A 118 -9.01 -5.71 10.12
N THR A 119 -9.50 -5.98 8.92
CA THR A 119 -10.50 -7.03 8.75
C THR A 119 -9.87 -8.37 9.18
N PHE A 120 -10.68 -9.32 9.60
CA PHE A 120 -10.24 -10.68 9.98
C PHE A 120 -9.39 -11.41 8.90
N LEU A 121 -9.26 -10.84 7.73
CA LEU A 121 -8.49 -11.35 6.60
C LEU A 121 -7.04 -10.87 6.58
N THR A 122 -6.69 -9.86 7.39
CA THR A 122 -5.34 -9.30 7.36
C THR A 122 -4.53 -9.81 8.53
N ARG A 123 -3.30 -10.27 8.26
CA ARG A 123 -2.32 -10.50 9.33
C ARG A 123 -2.04 -9.17 10.04
N GLU A 124 -1.65 -9.21 11.31
CA GLU A 124 -1.34 -7.98 12.07
C GLU A 124 -0.35 -7.07 11.33
N GLU A 125 0.63 -7.64 10.64
CA GLU A 125 1.63 -6.95 9.85
C GLU A 125 1.10 -6.35 8.54
N ASP A 126 0.01 -6.90 7.99
CA ASP A 126 -0.63 -6.47 6.74
C ASP A 126 -1.81 -5.53 7.00
N GLN A 127 -2.17 -5.30 8.26
CA GLN A 127 -3.32 -4.48 8.64
C GLN A 127 -3.10 -3.02 8.28
N THR A 128 -3.91 -2.52 7.37
CA THR A 128 -3.99 -1.09 7.11
C THR A 128 -5.38 -0.59 7.45
N ASP A 129 -5.48 0.25 8.48
CA ASP A 129 -6.67 1.08 8.70
C ASP A 129 -6.65 2.28 7.75
N SER A 130 -6.21 2.07 6.53
CA SER A 130 -6.21 3.13 5.54
C SER A 130 -7.65 3.56 5.27
N PRO A 131 -8.00 4.81 5.48
CA PRO A 131 -9.34 5.31 5.13
C PRO A 131 -9.51 5.46 3.61
N LEU A 132 -8.46 5.20 2.82
CA LEU A 132 -8.49 5.33 1.37
C LEU A 132 -8.81 4.00 0.70
N ILE A 133 -8.04 2.97 1.02
CA ILE A 133 -8.23 1.60 0.50
C ILE A 133 -7.88 0.58 1.58
N GLN A 134 -8.59 -0.52 1.56
CA GLN A 134 -8.21 -1.72 2.29
C GLN A 134 -7.84 -2.81 1.30
N TYR A 135 -6.70 -3.43 1.48
CA TYR A 135 -6.22 -4.48 0.60
C TYR A 135 -5.60 -5.63 1.40
N VAL A 136 -5.50 -6.76 0.77
CA VAL A 136 -4.74 -7.90 1.25
C VAL A 136 -3.69 -8.30 0.21
N GLU A 137 -2.53 -8.75 0.67
CA GLU A 137 -1.51 -9.32 -0.18
C GLU A 137 -1.86 -10.78 -0.44
N LEU A 138 -2.29 -11.08 -1.67
CA LEU A 138 -2.67 -12.42 -2.08
C LEU A 138 -1.49 -13.26 -2.53
N VAL A 139 -0.50 -12.62 -3.17
CA VAL A 139 0.70 -13.27 -3.71
C VAL A 139 1.92 -12.65 -3.07
N ARG A 140 2.78 -13.48 -2.49
CA ARG A 140 4.05 -13.06 -1.92
C ARG A 140 5.17 -13.94 -2.48
N TRP A 141 6.21 -13.33 -3.04
CA TRP A 141 7.35 -14.03 -3.66
C TRP A 141 6.94 -15.06 -4.73
N GLY A 142 5.85 -14.77 -5.46
CA GLY A 142 5.33 -15.66 -6.50
C GLY A 142 4.43 -16.79 -6.00
N LEU A 143 4.16 -16.87 -4.69
CA LEU A 143 3.32 -17.89 -4.08
C LEU A 143 2.01 -17.29 -3.58
N PHE A 144 0.90 -18.01 -3.75
CA PHE A 144 -0.39 -17.60 -3.22
C PHE A 144 -0.46 -17.79 -1.71
N ASP A 145 -0.98 -16.80 -1.00
CA ASP A 145 -1.29 -16.95 0.41
C ASP A 145 -2.56 -17.80 0.59
N ARG A 146 -2.39 -18.97 1.21
CA ARG A 146 -3.49 -19.92 1.41
C ARG A 146 -4.64 -19.33 2.22
N LEU A 147 -4.35 -18.41 3.13
CA LEU A 147 -5.35 -17.74 3.95
C LEU A 147 -6.37 -16.96 3.10
N TYR A 148 -5.92 -16.35 2.00
CA TYR A 148 -6.75 -15.46 1.19
C TYR A 148 -7.27 -16.12 -0.09
N ILE A 149 -6.66 -17.23 -0.53
CA ILE A 149 -7.05 -17.84 -1.80
C ILE A 149 -8.50 -18.34 -1.80
N ASP A 150 -8.97 -18.91 -0.71
CA ASP A 150 -10.35 -19.41 -0.60
C ASP A 150 -11.36 -18.26 -0.55
N TYR A 151 -11.02 -17.16 0.13
CA TYR A 151 -11.82 -15.94 0.09
C TYR A 151 -11.89 -15.36 -1.33
N PHE A 152 -10.76 -15.30 -2.02
CA PHE A 152 -10.66 -14.79 -3.37
C PHE A 152 -11.47 -15.63 -4.36
N LYS A 153 -11.41 -16.95 -4.25
CA LYS A 153 -12.25 -17.86 -5.03
C LYS A 153 -13.74 -17.61 -4.81
N LYS A 154 -14.16 -17.46 -3.54
CA LYS A 154 -15.55 -17.15 -3.20
C LYS A 154 -15.99 -15.80 -3.79
N MET A 155 -15.11 -14.81 -3.79
CA MET A 155 -15.37 -13.49 -4.37
C MET A 155 -15.54 -13.57 -5.89
N LEU A 156 -14.65 -14.25 -6.59
CA LEU A 156 -14.71 -14.41 -8.05
C LEU A 156 -15.88 -15.30 -8.51
N ALA A 157 -16.24 -16.29 -7.73
CA ALA A 157 -17.39 -17.14 -8.02
C ALA A 157 -18.72 -16.38 -8.08
N LYS A 158 -18.84 -15.24 -7.36
CA LYS A 158 -20.02 -14.37 -7.45
C LYS A 158 -20.17 -13.75 -8.85
N ASP A 159 -19.07 -13.55 -9.55
CA ASP A 159 -19.03 -13.01 -10.90
C ASP A 159 -18.90 -14.10 -11.98
N ASN A 160 -19.14 -15.37 -11.61
CA ASN A 160 -18.98 -16.56 -12.47
C ASN A 160 -17.57 -16.72 -13.05
N ILE A 161 -16.56 -16.24 -12.33
CA ILE A 161 -15.15 -16.43 -12.71
C ILE A 161 -14.62 -17.66 -11.98
N ASP A 162 -14.32 -18.71 -12.76
CA ASP A 162 -13.66 -19.92 -12.25
C ASP A 162 -12.15 -19.80 -12.42
N ILE A 163 -11.42 -19.83 -11.31
CA ILE A 163 -9.96 -19.93 -11.34
C ILE A 163 -9.54 -21.34 -10.98
N THR A 164 -8.98 -22.06 -11.96
CA THR A 164 -8.18 -23.23 -11.67
C THR A 164 -6.98 -22.80 -10.84
N THR A 165 -6.95 -23.23 -9.58
CA THR A 165 -5.87 -22.87 -8.68
C THR A 165 -4.58 -23.54 -9.12
N PRO A 166 -3.53 -22.80 -9.42
CA PRO A 166 -2.20 -23.38 -9.55
C PRO A 166 -1.79 -23.99 -8.20
N GLU A 167 -0.83 -24.90 -8.23
CA GLU A 167 -0.20 -25.37 -7.00
C GLU A 167 0.31 -24.17 -6.22
N TYR A 168 -0.06 -24.12 -4.94
CA TYR A 168 0.37 -23.05 -4.05
C TYR A 168 1.02 -23.64 -2.80
N GLU A 169 2.10 -23.03 -2.38
CA GLU A 169 2.68 -23.29 -1.08
C GLU A 169 2.12 -22.35 -0.04
N GLN A 170 1.96 -22.87 1.17
CA GLN A 170 1.50 -22.07 2.30
C GLN A 170 2.60 -21.11 2.71
N PHE A 171 2.34 -19.82 2.61
CA PHE A 171 3.27 -18.80 3.07
C PHE A 171 3.19 -18.62 4.58
N GLY A 172 4.34 -18.78 5.19
CA GLY A 172 4.78 -18.40 6.52
C GLY A 172 3.71 -18.06 7.56
N GLY A 173 3.47 -18.95 8.44
CA GLY A 173 2.71 -18.77 9.67
C GLY A 173 1.96 -20.05 9.97
N ASN A 174 2.24 -20.64 11.10
CA ASN A 174 1.48 -21.73 11.70
C ASN A 174 0.10 -21.22 12.17
N LEU A 175 -0.73 -20.73 11.23
CA LEU A 175 -2.13 -20.57 11.52
C LEU A 175 -2.75 -21.98 11.53
N SER A 176 -3.25 -22.39 12.67
CA SER A 176 -4.02 -23.63 12.80
C SER A 176 -5.28 -23.52 11.93
N LYS A 177 -5.79 -24.65 11.44
CA LYS A 177 -7.07 -24.69 10.71
C LYS A 177 -8.25 -24.07 11.48
N GLU A 178 -8.11 -23.92 12.79
CA GLU A 178 -9.10 -23.36 13.73
C GLU A 178 -9.16 -21.83 13.68
N GLU A 179 -8.18 -21.16 13.05
CA GLU A 179 -8.12 -19.70 12.93
C GLU A 179 -8.70 -19.18 11.60
N LEU A 180 -9.18 -20.07 10.73
CA LEU A 180 -9.86 -19.68 9.50
C LEU A 180 -11.35 -19.47 9.80
N PRO A 181 -11.93 -18.30 9.50
CA PRO A 181 -13.37 -18.09 9.61
C PRO A 181 -14.12 -19.02 8.65
N GLU A 182 -15.27 -19.58 9.10
CA GLU A 182 -16.19 -20.39 8.30
C GLU A 182 -16.81 -19.62 7.12
#